data_54a808ed88925399dfcfcd33dbb2eb12
#
_entry.id   54a808ed88925399dfcfcd33dbb2eb12
#
_cell.length_a   1.000
_cell.length_b   1.000
_cell.length_c   1.000
_cell.angle_alpha   90.00
_cell.angle_beta   90.00
_cell.angle_gamma   90.00
#
_symmetry.space_group_name_H-M   'P 1'
#
loop_
_entity.id
_entity.type
_entity.pdbx_description
1 polymer ?
#
loop_
_entity_poly.entity_id
_entity_poly.type
_entity_poly.pdbx_seq_one_letter_code
_entity_poly.pdbx_strand_id
1 'polypeptide(L)'
;MLVALYWANLNMWVNNIALDDVTYGDEWHILRLVIQILLILLICWIGEITPFKNQEKGIDGMDVFKGRISSCAFTSGDRVVIGDWHESPLGRFTDIMWANKDGKRTLIAPNQEVADYVNSMYEFEETIIEDISINNSERQLSLNSATMNFELKWDKGWPIPFKRSLFFIATVELFFAKLFFGTKTHGTTNNQRKEWYAIDRVSKIKSASGRINGQDLGDMTNMSPCKFGFSEAPKKPSSCEVRTHIQ
;
A
#
# COMPACT_ATOMS: atom_id res chain seq x y z
N MET A 1 -4.24 13.56 -14.64
CA MET A 1 -3.69 13.30 -16.00
C MET A 1 -4.74 13.47 -17.09
N LEU A 2 -5.88 12.77 -17.12
CA LEU A 2 -6.92 12.90 -18.16
C LEU A 2 -7.49 14.31 -18.31
N VAL A 3 -7.70 15.04 -17.22
CA VAL A 3 -8.19 16.44 -17.24
C VAL A 3 -7.14 17.37 -17.87
N ALA A 4 -5.85 17.15 -17.61
CA ALA A 4 -4.78 17.93 -18.25
C ALA A 4 -4.69 17.65 -19.76
N LEU A 5 -4.89 16.40 -20.18
CA LEU A 5 -4.98 16.03 -21.59
C LEU A 5 -6.21 16.65 -22.30
N TYR A 6 -7.33 16.79 -21.57
CA TYR A 6 -8.51 17.47 -22.07
C TYR A 6 -8.19 18.94 -22.42
N TRP A 7 -7.50 19.65 -21.51
CA TRP A 7 -7.09 21.02 -21.72
C TRP A 7 -6.10 21.18 -22.87
N ALA A 8 -5.13 20.25 -22.99
CA ALA A 8 -4.18 20.24 -24.11
C ALA A 8 -4.89 20.02 -25.46
N ASN A 9 -5.85 19.08 -25.53
CA ASN A 9 -6.62 18.83 -26.74
C ASN A 9 -7.49 20.03 -27.15
N LEU A 10 -8.11 20.72 -26.18
CA LEU A 10 -8.88 21.92 -26.42
C LEU A 10 -7.98 23.05 -26.96
N ASN A 11 -6.79 23.22 -26.39
CA ASN A 11 -5.82 24.22 -26.82
C ASN A 11 -5.33 23.96 -28.27
N MET A 12 -5.10 22.69 -28.61
CA MET A 12 -4.74 22.30 -29.99
C MET A 12 -5.82 22.67 -31.00
N TRP A 13 -7.09 22.44 -30.64
CA TRP A 13 -8.21 22.76 -31.52
C TRP A 13 -8.38 24.27 -31.69
N VAL A 14 -8.44 25.02 -30.59
CA VAL A 14 -8.66 26.49 -30.63
C VAL A 14 -7.52 27.23 -31.35
N ASN A 15 -6.28 26.74 -31.25
CA ASN A 15 -5.11 27.38 -31.84
C ASN A 15 -4.64 26.72 -33.16
N ASN A 16 -5.40 25.78 -33.74
CA ASN A 16 -5.07 25.05 -34.97
C ASN A 16 -3.62 24.50 -34.97
N ILE A 17 -3.19 23.92 -33.84
CA ILE A 17 -1.83 23.41 -33.70
C ILE A 17 -1.72 22.11 -34.50
N ALA A 18 -0.84 22.08 -35.51
CA ALA A 18 -0.54 20.89 -36.30
C ALA A 18 0.22 19.85 -35.46
N LEU A 19 -0.11 18.56 -35.64
CA LEU A 19 0.63 17.43 -35.12
C LEU A 19 1.30 16.74 -36.31
N ASP A 20 2.63 16.63 -36.33
CA ASP A 20 3.40 16.08 -37.45
C ASP A 20 3.04 16.71 -38.81
N ASP A 21 2.91 18.05 -38.84
CA ASP A 21 2.54 18.85 -39.99
C ASP A 21 1.11 18.59 -40.56
N VAL A 22 0.26 17.87 -39.81
CA VAL A 22 -1.13 17.62 -40.19
C VAL A 22 -2.07 18.42 -39.27
N THR A 23 -2.93 19.25 -39.92
CA THR A 23 -4.06 19.90 -39.26
C THR A 23 -5.29 19.03 -39.34
N TYR A 24 -5.90 18.71 -38.20
CA TYR A 24 -7.10 17.88 -38.15
C TYR A 24 -8.35 18.75 -38.22
N GLY A 25 -9.38 18.30 -38.92
CA GLY A 25 -10.67 19.00 -39.00
C GLY A 25 -11.44 18.96 -37.68
N ASP A 26 -12.43 19.86 -37.55
CA ASP A 26 -13.29 20.01 -36.37
C ASP A 26 -13.94 18.69 -35.91
N GLU A 27 -14.36 17.86 -36.89
CA GLU A 27 -14.97 16.56 -36.58
C GLU A 27 -14.05 15.64 -35.79
N TRP A 28 -12.74 15.64 -36.08
CA TRP A 28 -11.76 14.85 -35.38
C TRP A 28 -11.53 15.36 -33.95
N HIS A 29 -11.51 16.68 -33.77
CA HIS A 29 -11.39 17.30 -32.44
C HIS A 29 -12.61 17.01 -31.57
N ILE A 30 -13.83 17.09 -32.12
CA ILE A 30 -15.05 16.73 -31.42
C ILE A 30 -15.05 15.25 -31.03
N LEU A 31 -14.68 14.34 -31.94
CA LEU A 31 -14.60 12.92 -31.65
C LEU A 31 -13.63 12.63 -30.48
N ARG A 32 -12.45 13.24 -30.49
CA ARG A 32 -11.46 13.13 -29.41
C ARG A 32 -11.99 13.62 -28.07
N LEU A 33 -12.68 14.75 -28.04
CA LEU A 33 -13.30 15.29 -26.83
C LEU A 33 -14.39 14.37 -26.29
N VAL A 34 -15.25 13.83 -27.15
CA VAL A 34 -16.31 12.87 -26.78
C VAL A 34 -15.69 11.61 -26.18
N ILE A 35 -14.70 11.01 -26.83
CA ILE A 35 -14.01 9.82 -26.33
C ILE A 35 -13.36 10.11 -24.98
N GLN A 36 -12.74 11.27 -24.80
CA GLN A 36 -12.08 11.64 -23.56
C GLN A 36 -13.07 11.86 -22.42
N ILE A 37 -14.22 12.48 -22.68
CA ILE A 37 -15.32 12.61 -21.70
C ILE A 37 -15.84 11.22 -21.30
N LEU A 38 -16.09 10.33 -22.28
CA LEU A 38 -16.53 8.97 -21.99
C LEU A 38 -15.52 8.19 -21.15
N LEU A 39 -14.22 8.35 -21.42
CA LEU A 39 -13.16 7.73 -20.60
C LEU A 39 -13.12 8.30 -19.18
N ILE A 40 -13.30 9.60 -19.02
CA ILE A 40 -13.38 10.24 -17.69
C ILE A 40 -14.60 9.69 -16.94
N LEU A 41 -15.78 9.66 -17.57
CA LEU A 41 -17.01 9.13 -16.97
C LEU A 41 -16.88 7.65 -16.63
N LEU A 42 -16.26 6.85 -17.49
CA LEU A 42 -15.99 5.44 -17.24
C LEU A 42 -15.08 5.23 -16.04
N ILE A 43 -14.00 6.01 -15.92
CA ILE A 43 -13.09 5.95 -14.77
C ILE A 43 -13.79 6.40 -13.50
N CYS A 44 -14.60 7.47 -13.55
CA CYS A 44 -15.41 7.90 -12.42
C CYS A 44 -16.42 6.82 -12.00
N TRP A 45 -17.06 6.17 -12.96
CA TRP A 45 -18.01 5.09 -12.69
C TRP A 45 -17.33 3.85 -12.10
N ILE A 46 -16.22 3.38 -12.67
CA ILE A 46 -15.45 2.24 -12.18
C ILE A 46 -14.85 2.54 -10.79
N GLY A 47 -14.36 3.76 -10.60
CA GLY A 47 -13.75 4.20 -9.35
C GLY A 47 -14.76 4.57 -8.26
N GLU A 48 -16.08 4.60 -8.58
CA GLU A 48 -17.12 5.17 -7.70
C GLU A 48 -16.75 6.57 -7.16
N ILE A 49 -15.98 7.32 -7.96
CA ILE A 49 -15.53 8.67 -7.64
C ILE A 49 -16.71 9.62 -7.82
N THR A 50 -17.61 9.64 -6.84
CA THR A 50 -18.69 10.63 -6.81
C THR A 50 -18.34 11.71 -5.82
N PRO A 51 -18.40 13.01 -6.21
CA PRO A 51 -18.07 14.12 -5.30
C PRO A 51 -19.02 14.26 -4.11
N PHE A 52 -20.10 13.47 -4.05
CA PHE A 52 -21.21 13.62 -3.08
C PHE A 52 -21.47 12.40 -2.20
N LYS A 53 -20.71 11.31 -2.29
CA LYS A 53 -20.92 10.15 -1.43
C LYS A 53 -19.96 10.16 -0.25
N ASN A 54 -20.27 11.01 0.74
CA ASN A 54 -19.81 10.80 2.12
C ASN A 54 -20.65 9.69 2.71
N GLN A 55 -20.11 8.49 2.77
CA GLN A 55 -20.30 7.52 3.84
C GLN A 55 -19.53 6.25 3.51
N GLU A 56 -18.51 5.96 4.32
CA GLU A 56 -18.11 4.59 4.54
C GLU A 56 -19.28 3.90 5.26
N LYS A 57 -20.26 3.41 4.51
CA LYS A 57 -21.12 2.32 5.02
C LYS A 57 -20.18 1.15 5.15
N GLY A 58 -19.84 0.78 6.39
CA GLY A 58 -19.26 -0.53 6.66
C GLY A 58 -20.13 -1.55 5.95
N ILE A 59 -19.57 -2.31 5.02
CA ILE A 59 -20.26 -3.48 4.46
C ILE A 59 -20.35 -4.42 5.65
N ASP A 60 -21.56 -4.79 6.08
CA ASP A 60 -21.78 -5.72 7.17
C ASP A 60 -20.89 -6.96 6.96
N GLY A 61 -20.03 -7.27 7.95
CA GLY A 61 -19.12 -8.41 7.91
C GLY A 61 -17.73 -8.14 7.29
N MET A 62 -17.31 -6.89 7.15
CA MET A 62 -15.97 -6.52 6.68
C MET A 62 -15.15 -5.90 7.80
N ASP A 63 -13.99 -6.48 8.08
CA ASP A 63 -12.99 -5.90 8.96
C ASP A 63 -12.21 -4.80 8.25
N VAL A 64 -12.05 -3.64 8.87
CA VAL A 64 -11.30 -2.52 8.33
C VAL A 64 -10.18 -2.14 9.26
N PHE A 65 -8.96 -2.14 8.74
CA PHE A 65 -7.75 -1.73 9.43
C PHE A 65 -7.24 -0.44 8.80
N LYS A 66 -6.95 0.58 9.61
CA LYS A 66 -6.34 1.83 9.14
C LYS A 66 -5.03 2.04 9.87
N GLY A 67 -3.98 2.26 9.10
CA GLY A 67 -2.65 2.37 9.69
C GLY A 67 -1.56 2.62 8.67
N ARG A 68 -0.39 2.17 9.02
CA ARG A 68 0.82 2.29 8.22
C ARG A 68 1.52 0.95 8.12
N ILE A 69 1.87 0.54 6.90
CA ILE A 69 2.73 -0.62 6.65
C ILE A 69 4.08 -0.10 6.19
N SER A 70 5.13 -0.44 6.92
CA SER A 70 6.52 -0.09 6.60
C SER A 70 7.31 -1.36 6.33
N SER A 71 8.07 -1.40 5.22
CA SER A 71 8.85 -2.57 4.81
C SER A 71 10.26 -2.20 4.43
N CYS A 72 11.24 -2.95 4.93
CA CYS A 72 12.66 -2.79 4.62
C CYS A 72 13.43 -4.10 4.77
N ALA A 73 14.57 -4.18 4.10
CA ALA A 73 15.53 -5.28 4.19
C ALA A 73 16.92 -4.75 4.49
N PHE A 74 17.80 -5.63 4.95
CA PHE A 74 19.14 -5.30 5.42
C PHE A 74 20.21 -6.21 4.81
N THR A 75 21.46 -5.77 4.93
CA THR A 75 22.61 -6.54 4.45
C THR A 75 22.82 -7.84 5.21
N SER A 76 22.28 -7.98 6.43
CA SER A 76 22.20 -9.26 7.16
C SER A 76 21.37 -10.32 6.42
N GLY A 77 20.49 -9.91 5.46
CA GLY A 77 19.51 -10.75 4.80
C GLY A 77 18.15 -10.77 5.48
N ASP A 78 18.00 -10.06 6.58
CA ASP A 78 16.73 -9.90 7.29
C ASP A 78 15.79 -8.95 6.56
N ARG A 79 14.50 -9.28 6.55
CA ARG A 79 13.42 -8.51 5.93
C ARG A 79 12.33 -8.31 6.95
N VAL A 80 11.91 -7.08 7.13
CA VAL A 80 10.96 -6.69 8.17
C VAL A 80 9.80 -5.92 7.55
N VAL A 81 8.59 -6.31 7.92
CA VAL A 81 7.36 -5.58 7.61
C VAL A 81 6.67 -5.24 8.94
N ILE A 82 6.44 -3.97 9.18
CA ILE A 82 5.82 -3.45 10.41
C ILE A 82 4.45 -2.92 10.04
N GLY A 83 3.40 -3.45 10.66
CA GLY A 83 2.05 -2.94 10.66
C GLY A 83 1.80 -2.10 11.91
N ASP A 84 1.57 -0.79 11.76
CA ASP A 84 1.15 0.11 12.85
C ASP A 84 -0.30 0.53 12.61
N TRP A 85 -1.22 -0.12 13.31
CA TRP A 85 -2.65 0.01 13.13
C TRP A 85 -3.23 0.90 14.22
N HIS A 86 -3.63 2.12 13.84
CA HIS A 86 -4.24 3.06 14.78
C HIS A 86 -5.76 2.86 14.94
N GLU A 87 -6.40 2.16 14.00
CA GLU A 87 -7.82 1.79 14.00
C GLU A 87 -7.99 0.40 13.41
N SER A 88 -8.59 -0.51 14.18
CA SER A 88 -8.92 -1.86 13.73
C SER A 88 -10.02 -2.49 14.59
N PRO A 89 -10.63 -3.63 14.18
CA PRO A 89 -11.54 -4.40 15.02
C PRO A 89 -10.91 -4.90 16.33
N LEU A 90 -9.57 -5.05 16.36
CA LEU A 90 -8.80 -5.47 17.53
C LEU A 90 -8.27 -4.29 18.38
N GLY A 91 -8.77 -3.07 18.10
CA GLY A 91 -8.24 -1.85 18.70
C GLY A 91 -6.94 -1.38 18.03
N ARG A 92 -6.16 -0.56 18.77
CA ARG A 92 -4.84 -0.11 18.30
C ARG A 92 -3.78 -1.14 18.63
N PHE A 93 -2.99 -1.54 17.63
CA PHE A 93 -1.85 -2.44 17.85
C PHE A 93 -0.76 -2.24 16.80
N THR A 94 0.40 -2.82 17.07
CA THR A 94 1.51 -2.95 16.13
C THR A 94 1.91 -4.41 16.06
N ASP A 95 2.12 -4.91 14.85
CA ASP A 95 2.67 -6.24 14.58
C ASP A 95 3.90 -6.15 13.70
N ILE A 96 4.77 -7.15 13.81
CA ILE A 96 6.01 -7.22 13.05
C ILE A 96 6.09 -8.60 12.39
N MET A 97 6.21 -8.61 11.07
CA MET A 97 6.49 -9.79 10.29
C MET A 97 7.97 -9.77 9.90
N TRP A 98 8.72 -10.72 10.39
CA TRP A 98 10.15 -10.83 10.17
C TRP A 98 10.48 -12.11 9.41
N ALA A 99 11.20 -12.00 8.29
CA ALA A 99 11.78 -13.13 7.59
C ALA A 99 13.31 -13.02 7.68
N ASN A 100 13.96 -14.00 8.29
CA ASN A 100 15.40 -14.03 8.44
C ASN A 100 16.11 -14.36 7.12
N LYS A 101 17.44 -14.37 7.10
CA LYS A 101 18.27 -14.70 5.93
C LYS A 101 18.00 -16.11 5.36
N ASP A 102 17.62 -17.06 6.22
CA ASP A 102 17.35 -18.45 5.85
C ASP A 102 15.91 -18.66 5.39
N GLY A 103 15.07 -17.59 5.43
CA GLY A 103 13.68 -17.62 5.01
C GLY A 103 12.69 -18.05 6.10
N LYS A 104 13.12 -18.29 7.35
CA LYS A 104 12.22 -18.53 8.47
C LYS A 104 11.43 -17.25 8.76
N ARG A 105 10.11 -17.38 8.84
CA ARG A 105 9.16 -16.28 9.05
C ARG A 105 8.68 -16.30 10.48
N THR A 106 8.81 -15.17 11.16
CA THR A 106 8.40 -14.98 12.55
C THR A 106 7.41 -13.82 12.63
N LEU A 107 6.29 -14.05 13.30
CA LEU A 107 5.36 -13.01 13.72
C LEU A 107 5.72 -12.56 15.13
N ILE A 108 5.83 -11.25 15.36
CA ILE A 108 5.91 -10.65 16.69
C ILE A 108 4.62 -9.85 16.89
N ALA A 109 3.84 -10.20 17.90
CA ALA A 109 2.53 -9.61 18.18
C ALA A 109 2.42 -9.16 19.64
N PRO A 110 1.61 -8.11 19.95
CA PRO A 110 1.50 -7.56 21.30
C PRO A 110 0.68 -8.44 22.25
N ASN A 111 -0.17 -9.33 21.73
CA ASN A 111 -1.00 -10.24 22.51
C ASN A 111 -1.47 -11.42 21.67
N GLN A 112 -2.11 -12.41 22.32
CA GLN A 112 -2.58 -13.62 21.69
C GLN A 112 -3.69 -13.37 20.66
N GLU A 113 -4.61 -12.43 20.91
CA GLU A 113 -5.73 -12.13 20.02
C GLU A 113 -5.24 -11.62 18.66
N VAL A 114 -4.28 -10.68 18.65
CA VAL A 114 -3.62 -10.18 17.44
C VAL A 114 -2.85 -11.30 16.76
N ALA A 115 -2.09 -12.11 17.53
CA ALA A 115 -1.33 -13.23 16.97
C ALA A 115 -2.22 -14.24 16.26
N ASP A 116 -3.34 -14.63 16.88
CA ASP A 116 -4.29 -15.59 16.29
C ASP A 116 -4.93 -15.04 15.01
N TYR A 117 -5.32 -13.75 15.03
CA TYR A 117 -5.90 -13.11 13.87
C TYR A 117 -4.91 -13.07 12.69
N VAL A 118 -3.68 -12.61 12.91
CA VAL A 118 -2.67 -12.48 11.86
C VAL A 118 -2.20 -13.87 11.36
N ASN A 119 -2.00 -14.84 12.24
CA ASN A 119 -1.66 -16.23 11.88
C ASN A 119 -2.76 -16.90 11.07
N SER A 120 -4.02 -16.53 11.24
CA SER A 120 -5.11 -17.08 10.44
C SER A 120 -5.04 -16.68 8.97
N MET A 121 -4.38 -15.57 8.66
CA MET A 121 -4.32 -14.99 7.31
C MET A 121 -2.99 -15.23 6.59
N TYR A 122 -1.88 -15.29 7.35
CA TYR A 122 -0.53 -15.34 6.83
C TYR A 122 0.25 -16.55 7.35
N GLU A 123 1.41 -16.82 6.77
CA GLU A 123 2.22 -18.00 7.09
C GLU A 123 3.46 -17.60 7.90
N PHE A 124 3.60 -18.21 9.07
CA PHE A 124 4.77 -18.06 9.94
C PHE A 124 5.18 -19.41 10.51
N GLU A 125 6.50 -19.64 10.66
CA GLU A 125 7.06 -20.79 11.33
C GLU A 125 7.16 -20.58 12.85
N GLU A 126 7.12 -19.31 13.28
CA GLU A 126 7.23 -18.93 14.68
C GLU A 126 6.35 -17.72 15.00
N THR A 127 5.83 -17.69 16.22
CA THR A 127 5.08 -16.55 16.74
C THR A 127 5.63 -16.20 18.12
N ILE A 128 5.99 -14.94 18.31
CA ILE A 128 6.48 -14.37 19.57
C ILE A 128 5.44 -13.36 20.06
N ILE A 129 5.03 -13.50 21.32
CA ILE A 129 4.14 -12.54 21.97
C ILE A 129 5.00 -11.76 22.96
N GLU A 130 5.10 -10.45 22.72
CA GLU A 130 5.86 -9.54 23.56
C GLU A 130 5.33 -8.11 23.49
N ASP A 131 5.62 -7.31 24.48
CA ASP A 131 5.27 -5.90 24.47
C ASP A 131 6.01 -5.15 23.37
N ILE A 132 5.27 -4.45 22.52
CA ILE A 132 5.80 -3.63 21.44
C ILE A 132 5.53 -2.16 21.77
N SER A 133 6.58 -1.41 22.01
CA SER A 133 6.52 0.04 22.22
C SER A 133 6.85 0.75 20.91
N ILE A 134 5.94 1.62 20.45
CA ILE A 134 6.13 2.40 19.24
C ILE A 134 6.03 3.89 19.53
N ASN A 135 6.97 4.65 18.99
CA ASN A 135 6.94 6.10 19.01
C ASN A 135 6.95 6.62 17.57
N ASN A 136 5.83 7.18 17.17
CA ASN A 136 5.64 7.78 15.85
C ASN A 136 5.75 9.29 15.93
N SER A 137 6.65 9.86 15.15
CA SER A 137 6.66 11.28 14.83
C SER A 137 6.25 11.51 13.37
N GLU A 138 6.23 12.75 12.89
CA GLU A 138 5.67 13.11 11.58
C GLU A 138 6.17 12.25 10.39
N ARG A 139 7.45 11.83 10.40
CA ARG A 139 8.06 11.01 9.34
C ARG A 139 9.14 10.05 9.87
N GLN A 140 8.97 9.63 11.10
CA GLN A 140 9.86 8.71 11.76
C GLN A 140 9.07 7.75 12.65
N LEU A 141 9.49 6.51 12.68
CA LEU A 141 9.00 5.47 13.57
C LEU A 141 10.19 4.91 14.33
N SER A 142 10.05 4.85 15.65
CA SER A 142 10.97 4.16 16.56
C SER A 142 10.19 3.06 17.25
N LEU A 143 10.66 1.82 17.15
CA LEU A 143 10.03 0.62 17.69
C LEU A 143 11.00 -0.07 18.62
N ASN A 144 10.51 -0.47 19.80
CA ASN A 144 11.27 -1.23 20.79
C ASN A 144 10.42 -2.39 21.30
N SER A 145 11.01 -3.58 21.27
CA SER A 145 10.50 -4.78 21.89
C SER A 145 11.66 -5.58 22.51
N ALA A 146 11.38 -6.70 23.15
CA ALA A 146 12.43 -7.55 23.71
C ALA A 146 13.32 -8.14 22.61
N THR A 147 12.70 -8.54 21.49
CA THR A 147 13.40 -9.16 20.36
C THR A 147 14.01 -8.14 19.41
N MET A 148 13.34 -6.99 19.18
CA MET A 148 13.67 -6.06 18.09
C MET A 148 13.70 -4.61 18.53
N ASN A 149 14.75 -3.88 18.07
CA ASN A 149 14.84 -2.43 18.17
C ASN A 149 15.03 -1.86 16.78
N PHE A 150 14.21 -0.88 16.40
CA PHE A 150 14.10 -0.42 15.03
C PHE A 150 13.86 1.07 14.92
N GLU A 151 14.53 1.74 13.98
CA GLU A 151 14.27 3.12 13.60
C GLU A 151 14.11 3.25 12.10
N LEU A 152 13.04 3.93 11.68
CA LEU A 152 12.73 4.22 10.29
C LEU A 152 12.50 5.72 10.09
N LYS A 153 13.00 6.27 8.99
CA LYS A 153 12.67 7.62 8.51
C LYS A 153 12.26 7.57 7.06
N TRP A 154 11.20 8.27 6.71
CA TRP A 154 10.67 8.32 5.35
C TRP A 154 10.43 9.74 4.86
N ASP A 155 10.26 9.91 3.55
CA ASP A 155 9.94 11.20 2.95
C ASP A 155 8.44 11.55 3.08
N LYS A 156 8.07 12.77 2.59
CA LYS A 156 6.66 13.22 2.60
C LYS A 156 5.76 12.26 1.81
N GLY A 157 6.31 11.54 0.84
CA GLY A 157 5.58 10.64 -0.03
C GLY A 157 4.57 11.32 -0.96
N TRP A 158 3.91 10.49 -1.78
CA TRP A 158 2.88 10.90 -2.72
C TRP A 158 1.51 10.50 -2.20
N PRO A 159 0.60 11.44 -1.93
CA PRO A 159 -0.77 11.11 -1.58
C PRO A 159 -1.49 10.59 -2.82
N ILE A 160 -2.37 9.60 -2.62
CA ILE A 160 -3.30 9.15 -3.64
C ILE A 160 -4.66 9.79 -3.31
N PRO A 161 -5.08 10.85 -4.05
CA PRO A 161 -6.09 11.80 -3.58
C PRO A 161 -7.54 11.33 -3.70
N PHE A 162 -7.80 10.06 -4.10
CA PHE A 162 -9.14 9.59 -4.40
C PHE A 162 -9.58 8.47 -3.46
N LYS A 163 -10.82 8.51 -2.98
CA LYS A 163 -11.50 7.34 -2.44
C LYS A 163 -11.78 6.39 -3.60
N ARG A 164 -11.34 5.13 -3.48
CA ARG A 164 -11.43 4.12 -4.53
C ARG A 164 -12.34 2.99 -4.08
N SER A 165 -13.17 2.50 -5.00
CA SER A 165 -13.97 1.31 -4.73
C SER A 165 -13.08 0.05 -4.62
N LEU A 166 -13.55 -0.96 -3.91
CA LEU A 166 -12.86 -2.25 -3.81
C LEU A 166 -12.63 -2.88 -5.19
N PHE A 167 -13.58 -2.69 -6.12
CA PHE A 167 -13.45 -3.15 -7.49
C PHE A 167 -12.27 -2.45 -8.22
N PHE A 168 -12.12 -1.13 -8.06
CA PHE A 168 -11.00 -0.39 -8.64
C PHE A 168 -9.66 -0.85 -8.08
N ILE A 169 -9.59 -1.10 -6.76
CA ILE A 169 -8.39 -1.61 -6.09
C ILE A 169 -8.04 -3.01 -6.59
N ALA A 170 -9.05 -3.88 -6.77
CA ALA A 170 -8.87 -5.25 -7.23
C ALA A 170 -8.55 -5.38 -8.73
N THR A 171 -8.71 -4.32 -9.52
CA THR A 171 -8.51 -4.35 -10.97
C THR A 171 -7.42 -3.39 -11.43
N VAL A 172 -7.76 -2.10 -11.50
CA VAL A 172 -6.85 -1.07 -12.05
C VAL A 172 -5.63 -0.86 -11.17
N GLU A 173 -5.85 -0.68 -9.86
CA GLU A 173 -4.74 -0.46 -8.92
C GLU A 173 -3.86 -1.70 -8.81
N LEU A 174 -4.44 -2.91 -8.80
CA LEU A 174 -3.72 -4.17 -8.83
C LEU A 174 -2.79 -4.31 -10.05
N PHE A 175 -3.27 -3.91 -11.23
CA PHE A 175 -2.47 -3.95 -12.44
C PHE A 175 -1.24 -3.04 -12.32
N PHE A 176 -1.43 -1.79 -11.90
CA PHE A 176 -0.34 -0.84 -11.74
C PHE A 176 0.60 -1.20 -10.57
N ALA A 177 0.06 -1.73 -9.46
CA ALA A 177 0.86 -2.18 -8.32
C ALA A 177 1.80 -3.33 -8.71
N LYS A 178 1.30 -4.29 -9.49
CA LYS A 178 2.14 -5.39 -10.03
C LYS A 178 3.21 -4.85 -10.99
N LEU A 179 2.84 -3.94 -11.89
CA LEU A 179 3.74 -3.44 -12.92
C LEU A 179 4.88 -2.59 -12.33
N PHE A 180 4.58 -1.67 -11.41
CA PHE A 180 5.55 -0.68 -10.92
C PHE A 180 6.24 -1.08 -9.61
N PHE A 181 5.56 -1.84 -8.75
CA PHE A 181 6.05 -2.15 -7.40
C PHE A 181 6.26 -3.65 -7.16
N GLY A 182 5.75 -4.51 -8.03
CA GLY A 182 5.81 -5.96 -7.87
C GLY A 182 4.94 -6.48 -6.72
N THR A 183 3.93 -5.71 -6.29
CA THR A 183 3.01 -6.03 -5.19
C THR A 183 1.60 -6.32 -5.70
N LYS A 184 0.75 -6.87 -4.84
CA LYS A 184 -0.68 -7.06 -5.11
C LYS A 184 -1.50 -6.25 -4.13
N THR A 185 -2.50 -5.53 -4.62
CA THR A 185 -3.45 -4.76 -3.80
C THR A 185 -4.71 -5.54 -3.45
N HIS A 186 -4.89 -6.73 -4.01
CA HIS A 186 -6.02 -7.62 -3.73
C HIS A 186 -5.60 -9.08 -3.87
N GLY A 187 -6.15 -9.92 -3.00
CA GLY A 187 -5.96 -11.36 -3.03
C GLY A 187 -6.80 -12.10 -1.99
N THR A 188 -6.50 -13.39 -1.85
CA THR A 188 -7.14 -14.28 -0.88
C THR A 188 -6.10 -14.72 0.13
N THR A 189 -6.42 -14.61 1.40
CA THR A 189 -5.61 -15.04 2.54
C THR A 189 -5.69 -16.56 2.75
N ASN A 190 -4.88 -17.12 3.63
CA ASN A 190 -4.86 -18.57 3.89
C ASN A 190 -6.21 -19.11 4.41
N ASN A 191 -6.94 -18.32 5.20
CA ASN A 191 -8.27 -18.68 5.70
C ASN A 191 -9.40 -18.37 4.71
N GLN A 192 -9.09 -18.20 3.41
CA GLN A 192 -10.01 -17.94 2.30
C GLN A 192 -10.74 -16.58 2.37
N ARG A 193 -10.34 -15.66 3.25
CA ARG A 193 -10.86 -14.30 3.27
C ARG A 193 -10.28 -13.48 2.12
N LYS A 194 -11.07 -12.58 1.58
CA LYS A 194 -10.62 -11.62 0.57
C LYS A 194 -10.05 -10.39 1.25
N GLU A 195 -8.91 -9.94 0.77
CA GLU A 195 -8.22 -8.77 1.32
C GLU A 195 -7.91 -7.75 0.24
N TRP A 196 -8.10 -6.46 0.56
CA TRP A 196 -7.82 -5.31 -0.30
C TRP A 196 -6.98 -4.28 0.45
N TYR A 197 -5.89 -3.86 -0.17
CA TYR A 197 -5.03 -2.77 0.30
C TYR A 197 -5.34 -1.48 -0.46
N ALA A 198 -6.07 -0.57 0.17
CA ALA A 198 -6.27 0.78 -0.33
C ALA A 198 -5.12 1.68 0.16
N ILE A 199 -4.16 1.97 -0.70
CA ILE A 199 -2.98 2.77 -0.36
C ILE A 199 -3.33 4.25 -0.46
N ASP A 200 -3.32 4.97 0.66
CA ASP A 200 -3.63 6.41 0.69
C ASP A 200 -2.39 7.29 0.46
N ARG A 201 -1.21 6.80 0.86
CA ARG A 201 0.08 7.48 0.61
C ARG A 201 1.21 6.47 0.50
N VAL A 202 2.11 6.69 -0.45
CA VAL A 202 3.35 5.93 -0.59
C VAL A 202 4.53 6.84 -0.28
N SER A 203 5.34 6.48 0.70
CA SER A 203 6.57 7.18 1.10
C SER A 203 7.76 6.26 0.92
N LYS A 204 8.87 6.80 0.42
CA LYS A 204 10.14 6.07 0.35
C LYS A 204 10.83 6.14 1.71
N ILE A 205 11.31 5.02 2.23
CA ILE A 205 12.18 5.00 3.40
C ILE A 205 13.54 5.59 3.00
N LYS A 206 13.98 6.60 3.75
CA LYS A 206 15.26 7.29 3.55
C LYS A 206 16.38 6.64 4.32
N SER A 207 16.08 6.18 5.53
CA SER A 207 16.99 5.43 6.38
C SER A 207 16.24 4.45 7.25
N ALA A 208 16.85 3.32 7.47
CA ALA A 208 16.41 2.31 8.42
C ALA A 208 17.64 1.78 9.15
N SER A 209 17.51 1.57 10.44
CA SER A 209 18.51 0.88 11.27
C SER A 209 17.77 0.01 12.27
N GLY A 210 18.37 -1.09 12.66
CA GLY A 210 17.74 -2.00 13.61
C GLY A 210 18.67 -3.05 14.15
N ARG A 211 18.23 -3.66 15.26
CA ARG A 211 18.86 -4.81 15.87
C ARG A 211 17.80 -5.86 16.15
N ILE A 212 18.16 -7.11 15.94
CA ILE A 212 17.34 -8.28 16.29
C ILE A 212 18.18 -9.15 17.22
N ASN A 213 17.66 -9.48 18.41
CA ASN A 213 18.38 -10.23 19.45
C ASN A 213 19.76 -9.62 19.77
N GLY A 214 19.85 -8.29 19.75
CA GLY A 214 21.09 -7.53 20.00
C GLY A 214 22.06 -7.47 18.80
N GLN A 215 21.83 -8.23 17.73
CA GLN A 215 22.65 -8.21 16.53
C GLN A 215 22.22 -7.10 15.58
N ASP A 216 23.18 -6.32 15.11
CA ASP A 216 22.96 -5.25 14.12
C ASP A 216 22.59 -5.83 12.76
N LEU A 217 21.60 -5.24 12.10
CA LEU A 217 21.11 -5.70 10.79
C LEU A 217 21.94 -5.19 9.62
N GLY A 218 22.82 -4.23 9.86
CA GLY A 218 23.64 -3.60 8.83
C GLY A 218 22.86 -2.57 8.00
N ASP A 219 23.32 -2.33 6.76
CA ASP A 219 22.77 -1.33 5.87
C ASP A 219 21.44 -1.75 5.25
N MET A 220 20.57 -0.76 5.04
CA MET A 220 19.29 -0.95 4.34
C MET A 220 19.50 -1.32 2.88
N THR A 221 18.81 -2.35 2.41
CA THR A 221 18.86 -2.86 1.03
C THR A 221 17.47 -2.98 0.41
N ASN A 222 17.41 -3.40 -0.86
CA ASN A 222 16.15 -3.72 -1.52
C ASN A 222 15.53 -4.99 -0.93
N MET A 223 14.19 -5.00 -0.84
CA MET A 223 13.42 -6.17 -0.40
C MET A 223 13.57 -7.34 -1.36
N SER A 224 13.79 -8.52 -0.83
CA SER A 224 13.56 -9.80 -1.50
C SER A 224 12.23 -10.41 -1.02
N PRO A 225 11.65 -11.37 -1.75
CA PRO A 225 10.38 -11.99 -1.35
C PRO A 225 10.42 -12.57 0.06
N CYS A 226 9.37 -12.28 0.85
CA CYS A 226 9.21 -12.76 2.22
C CYS A 226 8.26 -13.96 2.32
N LYS A 227 7.31 -14.06 1.38
CA LYS A 227 6.30 -15.14 1.30
C LYS A 227 5.42 -15.26 2.55
N PHE A 228 5.08 -14.13 3.18
CA PHE A 228 4.14 -14.14 4.30
C PHE A 228 2.72 -14.50 3.87
N GLY A 229 2.29 -14.08 2.68
CA GLY A 229 0.95 -14.31 2.16
C GLY A 229 0.87 -14.08 0.64
N PHE A 230 -0.32 -13.71 0.15
CA PHE A 230 -0.59 -13.56 -1.29
C PHE A 230 0.14 -12.36 -1.94
N SER A 231 0.57 -11.38 -1.16
CA SER A 231 1.26 -10.18 -1.64
C SER A 231 2.65 -10.06 -1.05
N GLU A 232 3.58 -9.61 -1.87
CA GLU A 232 4.93 -9.25 -1.43
C GLU A 232 5.03 -7.77 -1.13
N ALA A 233 5.92 -7.39 -0.22
CA ALA A 233 6.26 -6.00 0.00
C ALA A 233 6.95 -5.40 -1.25
N PRO A 234 6.84 -4.07 -1.46
CA PRO A 234 7.54 -3.41 -2.57
C PRO A 234 9.04 -3.69 -2.55
N LYS A 235 9.66 -3.88 -3.73
CA LYS A 235 11.11 -4.13 -3.84
C LYS A 235 11.96 -3.02 -3.21
N LYS A 236 11.50 -1.78 -3.28
CA LYS A 236 12.17 -0.64 -2.63
C LYS A 236 11.58 -0.44 -1.24
N PRO A 237 12.42 -0.25 -0.20
CA PRO A 237 11.95 0.08 1.14
C PRO A 237 10.95 1.23 1.13
N SER A 238 9.78 0.98 1.71
CA SER A 238 8.65 1.91 1.63
C SER A 238 7.82 1.91 2.91
N SER A 239 7.15 3.04 3.17
CA SER A 239 6.20 3.22 4.26
C SER A 239 4.91 3.79 3.68
N CYS A 240 3.82 3.03 3.79
CA CYS A 240 2.56 3.32 3.14
C CYS A 240 1.46 3.57 4.17
N GLU A 241 0.74 4.68 4.05
CA GLU A 241 -0.55 4.83 4.72
C GLU A 241 -1.57 3.97 3.98
N VAL A 242 -2.28 3.13 4.72
CA VAL A 242 -3.14 2.10 4.11
C VAL A 242 -4.43 1.92 4.89
N ARG A 243 -5.48 1.60 4.13
CA ARG A 243 -6.72 1.02 4.65
C ARG A 243 -6.82 -0.39 4.09
N THR A 244 -6.76 -1.37 4.97
CA THR A 244 -6.94 -2.78 4.61
C THR A 244 -8.37 -3.18 4.89
N HIS A 245 -9.02 -3.77 3.90
CA HIS A 245 -10.38 -4.31 4.00
C HIS A 245 -10.31 -5.82 3.90
N ILE A 246 -10.93 -6.55 4.84
CA ILE A 246 -10.89 -8.01 4.94
C ILE A 246 -12.32 -8.55 5.08
N GLN A 247 -12.74 -9.39 4.12
CA GLN A 247 -14.09 -9.97 4.05
C GLN A 247 -14.04 -11.50 4.07
#